data_ff9deb37c7b5953bd72ab50856a25028
#
_entry.id   ff9deb37c7b5953bd72ab50856a25028
#
_cell.length_a   1.000
_cell.length_b   1.000
_cell.length_c   1.000
_cell.angle_alpha   90.00
_cell.angle_beta   90.00
_cell.angle_gamma   90.00
#
_symmetry.space_group_name_H-M   'P 1'
#
loop_
_entity.id
_entity.type
_entity.pdbx_description
1 polymer ?
#
loop_
_entity_poly.entity_id
_entity_poly.type
_entity_poly.pdbx_seq_one_letter_code
_entity_poly.pdbx_strand_id
1 'polypeptide(L)'
;MLWIYKGETFNPIDTPTYYGFIYRLLFEDNDGNEYTYYGQKKLWSNTTKTALLSGDKRKYHHRFFSKNIKGKRIQCEEILSPSTNWRAYKGSMNEIPNGLRLSYKEILMFCDTKMDLTYWETSILFKEDVLFDRFNLNMNVGGKFFAGKITGSKTYE
;
A
#
# COMPACT_ATOMS: atom_id res chain seq x y z
N MET A 1 10.69 -4.65 13.80
CA MET A 1 10.16 -3.27 14.01
C MET A 1 8.66 -3.30 13.82
N LEU A 2 7.92 -2.74 14.77
CA LEU A 2 6.45 -2.66 14.73
C LEU A 2 6.02 -1.37 14.02
N TRP A 3 4.77 -1.35 13.54
CA TRP A 3 4.15 -0.15 13.00
C TRP A 3 3.82 0.82 14.11
N ILE A 4 3.91 2.11 13.81
CA ILE A 4 3.41 3.20 14.66
C ILE A 4 2.16 3.77 14.00
N TYR A 5 1.14 4.07 14.77
CA TYR A 5 -0.07 4.76 14.33
C TYR A 5 -0.48 5.78 15.38
N LYS A 6 -0.60 7.04 14.97
CA LYS A 6 -0.91 8.16 15.87
C LYS A 6 0.04 8.26 17.08
N GLY A 7 1.33 7.96 16.84
CA GLY A 7 2.37 8.04 17.85
C GLY A 7 2.51 6.82 18.77
N GLU A 8 1.65 5.82 18.63
CA GLU A 8 1.66 4.62 19.47
C GLU A 8 1.97 3.37 18.65
N THR A 9 2.52 2.35 19.30
CA THR A 9 2.76 1.05 18.67
C THR A 9 1.45 0.40 18.25
N PHE A 10 1.36 0.06 16.95
CA PHE A 10 0.19 -0.56 16.34
C PHE A 10 0.44 -2.04 16.07
N ASN A 11 -0.04 -2.89 16.93
CA ASN A 11 0.04 -4.36 16.78
C ASN A 11 -1.23 -5.04 17.30
N PRO A 12 -2.37 -4.85 16.64
CA PRO A 12 -3.63 -5.48 17.07
C PRO A 12 -3.55 -6.99 16.95
N ILE A 13 -4.31 -7.70 17.77
CA ILE A 13 -4.44 -9.17 17.76
C ILE A 13 -4.99 -9.62 16.41
N ASP A 14 -6.09 -9.02 15.97
CA ASP A 14 -6.73 -9.31 14.70
C ASP A 14 -6.33 -8.29 13.62
N THR A 15 -6.40 -8.72 12.37
CA THR A 15 -6.20 -7.79 11.25
C THR A 15 -7.37 -6.82 11.19
N PRO A 16 -7.10 -5.48 11.14
CA PRO A 16 -8.16 -4.49 11.02
C PRO A 16 -9.04 -4.69 9.80
N THR A 17 -10.32 -4.34 9.92
CA THR A 17 -11.33 -4.53 8.87
C THR A 17 -11.21 -3.59 7.67
N TYR A 18 -10.33 -2.60 7.72
CA TYR A 18 -10.04 -1.70 6.61
C TYR A 18 -9.47 -2.46 5.41
N TYR A 19 -9.68 -1.94 4.20
CA TYR A 19 -9.10 -2.52 2.99
C TYR A 19 -7.56 -2.50 3.01
N GLY A 20 -6.98 -1.39 3.46
CA GLY A 20 -5.55 -1.19 3.53
C GLY A 20 -5.18 0.07 4.28
N PHE A 21 -3.90 0.42 4.22
CA PHE A 21 -3.37 1.63 4.83
C PHE A 21 -2.29 2.27 3.97
N ILE A 22 -2.12 3.57 4.15
CA ILE A 22 -1.03 4.35 3.61
C ILE A 22 0.02 4.49 4.68
N TYR A 23 1.27 4.37 4.31
CA TYR A 23 2.38 4.37 5.24
C TYR A 23 3.50 5.29 4.80
N ARG A 24 4.31 5.67 5.77
CA ARG A 24 5.60 6.31 5.64
C ARG A 24 6.67 5.43 6.26
N LEU A 25 7.77 5.24 5.54
CA LEU A 25 8.98 4.62 6.06
C LEU A 25 10.07 5.67 6.13
N LEU A 26 10.86 5.65 7.19
CA LEU A 26 12.07 6.44 7.31
C LEU A 26 13.28 5.51 7.31
N PHE A 27 14.27 5.89 6.54
CA PHE A 27 15.55 5.21 6.44
C PHE A 27 16.65 6.19 6.83
N GLU A 28 17.72 5.66 7.37
CA GLU A 28 18.87 6.45 7.79
C GLU A 28 20.15 5.87 7.17
N ASP A 29 21.03 6.75 6.68
CA ASP A 29 22.35 6.35 6.21
C ASP A 29 23.38 6.37 7.36
N ASN A 30 24.62 6.04 7.04
CA ASN A 30 25.71 6.02 8.02
C ASN A 30 26.14 7.43 8.52
N ASP A 31 25.75 8.46 7.77
CA ASP A 31 26.07 9.86 8.11
C ASP A 31 24.94 10.53 8.90
N GLY A 32 23.84 9.79 9.16
CA GLY A 32 22.68 10.28 9.89
C GLY A 32 21.69 11.07 9.03
N ASN A 33 21.80 11.02 7.70
CA ASN A 33 20.79 11.60 6.84
C ASN A 33 19.56 10.71 6.80
N GLU A 34 18.38 11.33 6.84
CA GLU A 34 17.10 10.65 6.82
C GLU A 34 16.48 10.67 5.42
N TYR A 35 15.97 9.52 4.99
CA TYR A 35 15.29 9.33 3.71
C TYR A 35 13.87 8.83 3.93
N THR A 36 12.94 9.32 3.15
CA THR A 36 11.52 9.01 3.28
C THR A 36 11.02 8.19 2.10
N TYR A 37 10.12 7.27 2.37
CA TYR A 37 9.39 6.51 1.37
C TYR A 37 7.92 6.42 1.75
N TYR A 38 7.02 6.74 0.84
CA TYR A 38 5.56 6.59 0.99
C TYR A 38 5.05 5.43 0.16
N GLY A 39 4.02 4.76 0.64
CA GLY A 39 3.40 3.69 -0.09
C GLY A 39 2.07 3.25 0.50
N GLN A 40 1.49 2.24 -0.13
CA GLN A 40 0.23 1.65 0.30
C GLN A 40 0.38 0.14 0.55
N LYS A 41 -0.40 -0.38 1.46
CA LYS A 41 -0.43 -1.80 1.77
C LYS A 41 -1.85 -2.29 2.01
N LYS A 42 -2.24 -3.37 1.33
CA LYS A 42 -3.47 -4.08 1.64
C LYS A 42 -3.35 -4.84 2.96
N LEU A 43 -4.42 -4.84 3.73
CA LEU A 43 -4.55 -5.68 4.92
C LEU A 43 -5.08 -7.07 4.59
N TRP A 44 -5.88 -7.18 3.52
CA TRP A 44 -6.54 -8.41 3.13
C TRP A 44 -6.10 -8.86 1.74
N SER A 45 -5.87 -10.17 1.61
CA SER A 45 -5.71 -10.82 0.31
C SER A 45 -7.06 -11.34 -0.14
N ASN A 46 -7.35 -11.24 -1.42
CA ASN A 46 -8.58 -11.78 -1.98
C ASN A 46 -8.27 -12.86 -3.02
N THR A 47 -9.01 -13.97 -2.93
CA THR A 47 -9.01 -15.03 -3.92
C THR A 47 -10.42 -15.13 -4.50
N THR A 48 -10.54 -15.11 -5.82
CA THR A 48 -11.82 -15.28 -6.51
C THR A 48 -11.98 -16.74 -6.92
N LYS A 49 -13.04 -17.39 -6.46
CA LYS A 49 -13.46 -18.71 -6.96
C LYS A 49 -14.60 -18.53 -7.96
N THR A 50 -14.45 -19.13 -9.13
CA THR A 50 -15.43 -19.06 -10.21
C THR A 50 -16.60 -20.05 -10.09
N ALA A 51 -16.50 -21.01 -9.18
CA ALA A 51 -17.56 -21.93 -8.81
C ALA A 51 -17.51 -22.20 -7.31
N LEU A 52 -18.68 -22.25 -6.68
CA LEU A 52 -18.79 -22.70 -5.30
C LEU A 52 -18.70 -24.23 -5.28
N LEU A 53 -17.67 -24.76 -4.66
CA LEU A 53 -17.57 -26.19 -4.38
C LEU A 53 -18.38 -26.50 -3.12
N SER A 54 -19.22 -27.54 -3.19
CA SER A 54 -19.92 -28.02 -2.00
C SER A 54 -18.91 -28.51 -0.97
N GLY A 55 -19.02 -28.02 0.27
CA GLY A 55 -18.10 -28.36 1.35
C GLY A 55 -16.94 -27.39 1.59
N ASP A 56 -16.81 -26.32 0.80
CA ASP A 56 -15.85 -25.26 1.09
C ASP A 56 -16.18 -24.60 2.45
N LYS A 57 -15.29 -24.77 3.42
CA LYS A 57 -15.41 -24.11 4.73
C LYS A 57 -15.05 -22.65 4.59
N ARG A 58 -16.00 -21.78 4.90
CA ARG A 58 -15.83 -20.33 4.88
C ARG A 58 -15.10 -19.89 6.15
N LYS A 59 -13.85 -19.48 6.02
CA LYS A 59 -13.03 -19.05 7.17
C LYS A 59 -13.01 -17.55 7.39
N TYR A 60 -13.33 -16.74 6.35
CA TYR A 60 -13.11 -15.30 6.32
C TYR A 60 -14.31 -14.58 5.70
N HIS A 61 -14.23 -13.27 5.54
CA HIS A 61 -15.27 -12.48 4.90
C HIS A 61 -15.47 -12.91 3.45
N HIS A 62 -16.73 -13.08 3.05
CA HIS A 62 -17.13 -13.56 1.74
C HIS A 62 -17.96 -12.50 1.02
N ARG A 63 -17.75 -12.35 -0.27
CA ARG A 63 -18.59 -11.55 -1.14
C ARG A 63 -18.99 -12.36 -2.36
N PHE A 64 -20.28 -12.41 -2.63
CA PHE A 64 -20.82 -13.05 -3.84
C PHE A 64 -21.03 -12.01 -4.92
N PHE A 65 -20.67 -12.35 -6.16
CA PHE A 65 -20.94 -11.53 -7.34
C PHE A 65 -21.10 -12.42 -8.56
N SER A 66 -21.76 -11.89 -9.60
CA SER A 66 -21.91 -12.58 -10.88
C SER A 66 -20.90 -12.07 -11.90
N LYS A 67 -20.26 -12.96 -12.62
CA LYS A 67 -19.32 -12.63 -13.69
C LYS A 67 -19.75 -13.35 -14.98
N ASN A 68 -19.65 -12.65 -16.10
CA ASN A 68 -19.89 -13.26 -17.41
C ASN A 68 -18.60 -13.90 -17.91
N ILE A 69 -18.57 -15.23 -18.04
CA ILE A 69 -17.41 -15.98 -18.50
C ILE A 69 -17.85 -16.78 -19.73
N LYS A 70 -17.24 -16.52 -20.88
CA LYS A 70 -17.54 -17.18 -22.15
C LYS A 70 -19.04 -17.20 -22.49
N GLY A 71 -19.75 -16.07 -22.29
CA GLY A 71 -21.16 -15.93 -22.57
C GLY A 71 -22.11 -16.53 -21.53
N LYS A 72 -21.60 -17.14 -20.46
CA LYS A 72 -22.43 -17.68 -19.36
C LYS A 72 -22.27 -16.81 -18.12
N ARG A 73 -23.38 -16.53 -17.46
CA ARG A 73 -23.40 -15.85 -16.16
C ARG A 73 -23.07 -16.86 -15.06
N ILE A 74 -21.90 -16.73 -14.45
CA ILE A 74 -21.42 -17.61 -13.39
C ILE A 74 -21.40 -16.84 -12.07
N GLN A 75 -21.88 -17.49 -11.02
CA GLN A 75 -21.78 -16.95 -9.66
C GLN A 75 -20.38 -17.19 -9.13
N CYS A 76 -19.75 -16.13 -8.68
CA CYS A 76 -18.39 -16.14 -8.12
C CYS A 76 -18.43 -15.78 -6.63
N GLU A 77 -17.49 -16.32 -5.89
CA GLU A 77 -17.26 -15.99 -4.49
C GLU A 77 -15.87 -15.36 -4.33
N GLU A 78 -15.81 -14.21 -3.67
CA GLU A 78 -14.57 -13.59 -3.26
C GLU A 78 -14.30 -13.94 -1.80
N ILE A 79 -13.17 -14.59 -1.54
CA ILE A 79 -12.74 -14.98 -0.20
C ILE A 79 -11.64 -14.01 0.23
N LEU A 80 -11.86 -13.32 1.34
CA LEU A 80 -10.87 -12.43 1.95
C LEU A 80 -10.14 -13.17 3.07
N SER A 81 -8.82 -13.14 3.02
CA SER A 81 -7.96 -13.64 4.08
C SER A 81 -6.98 -12.55 4.54
N PRO A 82 -6.57 -12.53 5.82
CA PRO A 82 -5.57 -11.57 6.29
C PRO A 82 -4.28 -11.68 5.47
N SER A 83 -3.74 -10.55 5.04
CA SER A 83 -2.42 -10.52 4.44
C SER A 83 -1.38 -10.82 5.52
N THR A 84 -0.71 -11.98 5.42
CA THR A 84 0.22 -12.45 6.45
C THR A 84 1.47 -11.59 6.60
N ASN A 85 1.80 -10.79 5.59
CA ASN A 85 3.04 -10.01 5.59
C ASN A 85 2.88 -8.52 5.97
N TRP A 86 1.66 -8.02 6.25
CA TRP A 86 1.49 -6.60 6.53
C TRP A 86 2.24 -6.14 7.80
N ARG A 87 2.31 -7.00 8.82
CA ARG A 87 3.04 -6.68 10.07
C ARG A 87 4.55 -6.57 9.85
N ALA A 88 5.11 -7.49 9.08
CA ALA A 88 6.54 -7.55 8.78
C ALA A 88 6.96 -6.71 7.56
N TYR A 89 6.00 -6.12 6.87
CA TYR A 89 6.22 -5.42 5.62
C TYR A 89 7.16 -4.22 5.78
N LYS A 90 8.07 -4.05 4.83
CA LYS A 90 9.13 -3.03 4.84
C LYS A 90 9.13 -2.14 3.59
N GLY A 91 8.00 -2.08 2.89
CA GLY A 91 7.86 -1.32 1.65
C GLY A 91 7.84 -2.18 0.40
N SER A 92 7.45 -1.57 -0.72
CA SER A 92 7.37 -2.21 -2.04
C SER A 92 8.62 -1.96 -2.91
N MET A 93 9.65 -1.35 -2.36
CA MET A 93 10.94 -1.25 -3.03
C MET A 93 11.51 -2.64 -3.26
N ASN A 94 11.99 -2.90 -4.48
CA ASN A 94 12.61 -4.18 -4.82
C ASN A 94 13.84 -4.45 -3.93
N GLU A 95 14.61 -3.41 -3.64
CA GLU A 95 15.78 -3.44 -2.76
C GLU A 95 15.87 -2.14 -1.96
N ILE A 96 16.23 -2.25 -0.68
CA ILE A 96 16.63 -1.09 0.10
C ILE A 96 17.99 -0.65 -0.45
N PRO A 97 18.18 0.62 -0.84
CA PRO A 97 19.46 1.09 -1.34
C PRO A 97 20.60 0.79 -0.36
N ASN A 98 21.75 0.40 -0.89
CA ASN A 98 22.92 0.07 -0.08
C ASN A 98 23.27 1.25 0.85
N GLY A 99 23.58 0.92 2.12
CA GLY A 99 23.94 1.91 3.13
C GLY A 99 22.75 2.54 3.85
N LEU A 100 21.51 2.21 3.47
CA LEU A 100 20.30 2.64 4.18
C LEU A 100 19.79 1.55 5.12
N ARG A 101 19.36 1.96 6.30
CA ARG A 101 18.66 1.09 7.26
C ARG A 101 17.28 1.66 7.58
N LEU A 102 16.28 0.80 7.67
CA LEU A 102 14.94 1.20 8.09
C LEU A 102 14.99 1.60 9.59
N SER A 103 14.65 2.85 9.88
CA SER A 103 14.65 3.42 11.23
C SER A 103 13.24 3.55 11.82
N TYR A 104 12.20 3.74 10.96
CA TYR A 104 10.84 4.00 11.43
C TYR A 104 9.80 3.54 10.43
N LYS A 105 8.66 3.03 10.93
CA LYS A 105 7.48 2.63 10.14
C LYS A 105 6.24 3.26 10.73
N GLU A 106 5.51 4.03 9.93
CA GLU A 106 4.29 4.70 10.37
C GLU A 106 3.12 4.44 9.44
N ILE A 107 1.97 4.16 10.02
CA ILE A 107 0.68 4.16 9.32
C ILE A 107 0.13 5.59 9.38
N LEU A 108 -0.06 6.20 8.22
CA LEU A 108 -0.60 7.55 8.11
C LEU A 108 -2.12 7.56 8.17
N MET A 109 -2.76 6.62 7.45
CA MET A 109 -4.21 6.49 7.44
C MET A 109 -4.64 5.09 7.00
N PHE A 110 -5.81 4.68 7.47
CA PHE A 110 -6.52 3.51 6.95
C PHE A 110 -7.53 3.92 5.88
N CYS A 111 -7.76 3.04 4.91
CA CYS A 111 -8.68 3.24 3.80
C CYS A 111 -9.64 2.05 3.69
N ASP A 112 -10.91 2.34 3.42
CA ASP A 112 -11.97 1.33 3.33
C ASP A 112 -12.04 0.64 1.98
N THR A 113 -11.57 1.31 0.92
CA THR A 113 -11.64 0.80 -0.45
C THR A 113 -10.28 0.88 -1.16
N LYS A 114 -10.15 0.12 -2.25
CA LYS A 114 -8.99 0.22 -3.13
C LYS A 114 -8.87 1.61 -3.76
N MET A 115 -9.99 2.23 -4.09
CA MET A 115 -10.02 3.55 -4.72
C MET A 115 -9.52 4.62 -3.75
N ASP A 116 -9.99 4.61 -2.51
CA ASP A 116 -9.51 5.50 -1.45
C ASP A 116 -8.01 5.34 -1.22
N LEU A 117 -7.56 4.09 -1.14
CA LEU A 117 -6.15 3.77 -0.94
C LEU A 117 -5.27 4.37 -2.04
N THR A 118 -5.66 4.20 -3.30
CA THR A 118 -4.93 4.75 -4.45
C THR A 118 -5.00 6.29 -4.51
N TYR A 119 -6.17 6.86 -4.23
CA TYR A 119 -6.38 8.31 -4.24
C TYR A 119 -5.50 9.00 -3.18
N TRP A 120 -5.56 8.54 -1.95
CA TRP A 120 -4.84 9.17 -0.86
C TRP A 120 -3.32 8.96 -0.93
N GLU A 121 -2.85 7.80 -1.40
CA GLU A 121 -1.43 7.62 -1.69
C GLU A 121 -0.95 8.64 -2.74
N THR A 122 -1.65 8.72 -3.86
CA THR A 122 -1.32 9.65 -4.95
C THR A 122 -1.33 11.10 -4.46
N SER A 123 -2.34 11.47 -3.66
CA SER A 123 -2.46 12.81 -3.06
C SER A 123 -1.27 13.15 -2.16
N ILE A 124 -0.85 12.22 -1.30
CA ILE A 124 0.31 12.42 -0.43
C ILE A 124 1.59 12.56 -1.26
N LEU A 125 1.79 11.72 -2.25
CA LEU A 125 2.98 11.78 -3.12
C LEU A 125 3.10 13.13 -3.84
N PHE A 126 2.01 13.72 -4.29
CA PHE A 126 2.01 15.06 -4.86
C PHE A 126 2.20 16.15 -3.81
N LYS A 127 1.52 16.06 -2.68
CA LYS A 127 1.62 17.04 -1.60
C LYS A 127 3.04 17.16 -1.04
N GLU A 128 3.72 16.03 -0.93
CA GLU A 128 5.08 15.96 -0.40
C GLU A 128 6.15 16.19 -1.48
N ASP A 129 5.76 16.56 -2.72
CA ASP A 129 6.67 16.83 -3.85
C ASP A 129 7.76 15.76 -4.04
N VAL A 130 7.40 14.50 -3.84
CA VAL A 130 8.36 13.38 -3.75
C VAL A 130 9.31 13.24 -4.94
N LEU A 131 8.91 13.70 -6.12
CA LEU A 131 9.73 13.62 -7.33
C LEU A 131 10.83 14.69 -7.40
N PHE A 132 10.76 15.71 -6.55
CA PHE A 132 11.71 16.83 -6.48
C PHE A 132 12.59 16.79 -5.23
N ASP A 133 12.25 15.95 -4.26
CA ASP A 133 13.00 15.80 -3.03
C ASP A 133 14.06 14.69 -3.17
N ARG A 134 15.33 15.06 -3.10
CA ARG A 134 16.47 14.12 -3.17
C ARG A 134 16.52 13.11 -2.02
N PHE A 135 15.88 13.42 -0.90
CA PHE A 135 15.78 12.55 0.27
C PHE A 135 14.52 11.69 0.24
N ASN A 136 13.75 11.73 -0.84
CA ASN A 136 12.62 10.85 -1.03
C ASN A 136 12.98 9.70 -1.97
N LEU A 137 12.62 8.48 -1.57
CA LEU A 137 12.94 7.26 -2.30
C LEU A 137 11.85 6.86 -3.31
N ASN A 138 10.75 7.61 -3.39
CA ASN A 138 9.72 7.38 -4.41
C ASN A 138 10.21 7.84 -5.78
N MET A 139 10.31 6.92 -6.71
CA MET A 139 10.80 7.20 -8.06
C MET A 139 9.73 7.62 -9.05
N ASN A 140 8.46 7.45 -8.70
CA ASN A 140 7.33 7.81 -9.54
C ASN A 140 6.06 8.05 -8.73
N VAL A 141 5.09 8.71 -9.36
CA VAL A 141 3.72 8.86 -8.86
C VAL A 141 2.78 8.15 -9.83
N GLY A 142 2.07 7.14 -9.33
CA GLY A 142 1.08 6.39 -10.09
C GLY A 142 1.60 5.68 -11.35
N GLY A 143 2.91 5.46 -11.47
CA GLY A 143 3.53 4.89 -12.66
C GLY A 143 3.49 5.78 -13.91
N LYS A 144 3.09 7.05 -13.77
CA LYS A 144 2.96 8.01 -14.88
C LYS A 144 3.97 9.15 -14.83
N PHE A 145 4.28 9.61 -13.63
CA PHE A 145 5.19 10.72 -13.41
C PHE A 145 6.48 10.18 -12.76
N PHE A 146 7.62 10.46 -13.35
CA PHE A 146 8.90 9.89 -12.91
C PHE A 146 9.87 10.99 -12.49
N ALA A 147 10.64 10.71 -11.43
CA ALA A 147 11.70 11.59 -10.98
C ALA A 147 12.70 11.92 -12.11
N GLY A 148 13.12 13.17 -12.20
CA GLY A 148 14.05 13.65 -13.23
C GLY A 148 13.46 13.83 -14.64
N LYS A 149 12.18 13.46 -14.86
CA LYS A 149 11.49 13.67 -16.14
C LYS A 149 10.48 14.82 -16.13
N ILE A 150 10.23 15.38 -14.95
CA ILE A 150 9.37 16.53 -14.78
C ILE A 150 10.25 17.73 -14.44
N THR A 151 10.15 18.76 -15.24
CA THR A 151 10.74 20.07 -14.93
C THR A 151 9.69 20.90 -14.20
N GLY A 152 10.07 21.62 -13.16
CA GLY A 152 9.15 22.47 -12.39
C GLY A 152 8.32 23.42 -13.26
N SER A 153 7.32 24.05 -12.66
CA SER A 153 6.44 24.99 -13.36
C SER A 153 7.23 26.12 -13.99
N LYS A 154 6.88 26.42 -15.25
CA LYS A 154 7.36 27.64 -15.93
C LYS A 154 6.23 28.65 -15.90
N THR A 155 6.51 29.85 -15.41
CA THR A 155 5.61 30.97 -15.54
C THR A 155 5.74 31.54 -16.95
N TYR A 156 4.63 31.85 -17.57
CA TYR A 156 4.64 32.67 -18.77
C TYR A 156 4.96 34.10 -18.33
N GLU A 157 6.03 34.64 -18.86
CA GLU A 157 6.31 36.08 -18.80
C GLU A 157 5.51 36.82 -19.86
#